data_1f04b28d93950d219b7ce1c4337aba12
#
_entry.id   1f04b28d93950d219b7ce1c4337aba12
#
_cell.length_a   1.000
_cell.length_b   1.000
_cell.length_c   1.000
_cell.angle_alpha   90.00
_cell.angle_beta   90.00
_cell.angle_gamma   90.00
#
_symmetry.space_group_name_H-M   'P 1'
#
loop_
_entity.id
_entity.type
_entity.pdbx_description
1 polymer ?
#
loop_
_entity_poly.entity_id
_entity_poly.type
_entity_poly.pdbx_seq_one_letter_code
_entity_poly.pdbx_strand_id
1 'polypeptide(L)'
;MKKVLFIDRDGTIIEEPGDEQVDSFEKMIFLPCAISCLSKIKKETDFEFVMVTNQDGLGTSSYPEETFWPVQNKMLEILKGEGVTFSEIFIDKTFPSQNAPTRKPGTAMLVKYMSQGIDLESSFVIGDRLTDIELAKNLGCKAIFINEKSSEEAALSTTDWNKIYSYLTQIQRTGKVQRKTSETDILIELNLDGSGKSSIDTGIGFFDHMLEQIARHGNIDLEIKVRGDLEIDEHHTIEDVAISLGTAILKALGGKKGIERYSFVLPMDDCLAQVALDFGGRPWLVWDVEFKREMIGEMPSEMFFHFFKSFSDNAKCNLNIKADGENEHHKIEAIFKAFAKAIRLAVKQTDNFNLPSTKGSL
;
A
#
# COMPACT_ATOMS: atom_id res chain seq x y z
N MET A 1 -7.72 -7.08 -8.93
CA MET A 1 -6.76 -7.67 -9.90
C MET A 1 -5.59 -8.23 -9.11
N LYS A 2 -4.96 -9.30 -9.59
CA LYS A 2 -3.78 -9.91 -8.94
C LYS A 2 -2.52 -9.10 -9.24
N LYS A 3 -1.63 -8.96 -8.26
CA LYS A 3 -0.30 -8.35 -8.41
C LYS A 3 0.75 -9.43 -8.46
N VAL A 4 1.79 -9.25 -9.27
CA VAL A 4 2.83 -10.26 -9.52
C VAL A 4 4.20 -9.70 -9.20
N LEU A 5 5.04 -10.51 -8.55
CA LEU A 5 6.48 -10.32 -8.49
C LEU A 5 7.15 -11.29 -9.46
N PHE A 6 7.69 -10.76 -10.54
CA PHE A 6 8.57 -11.49 -11.44
C PHE A 6 9.99 -11.41 -10.88
N ILE A 7 10.54 -12.52 -10.47
CA ILE A 7 11.80 -12.56 -9.71
C ILE A 7 12.82 -13.34 -10.54
N ASP A 8 13.95 -12.71 -10.82
CA ASP A 8 15.09 -13.41 -11.40
C ASP A 8 15.75 -14.35 -10.38
N ARG A 9 16.63 -15.21 -10.82
CA ARG A 9 17.28 -16.22 -10.00
C ARG A 9 18.71 -15.80 -9.63
N ASP A 10 19.61 -15.79 -10.64
CA ASP A 10 21.04 -15.53 -10.45
C ASP A 10 21.29 -14.03 -10.25
N GLY A 11 22.22 -13.66 -9.36
CA GLY A 11 22.39 -12.25 -8.96
C GLY A 11 21.23 -11.65 -8.17
N THR A 12 20.13 -12.40 -7.97
CA THR A 12 18.88 -11.92 -7.37
C THR A 12 18.50 -12.70 -6.11
N ILE A 13 18.26 -14.00 -6.20
CA ILE A 13 17.99 -14.88 -5.05
C ILE A 13 19.29 -15.52 -4.56
N ILE A 14 20.12 -15.97 -5.49
CA ILE A 14 21.42 -16.57 -5.26
C ILE A 14 22.49 -15.76 -5.98
N GLU A 15 23.73 -15.86 -5.50
CA GLU A 15 24.87 -15.21 -6.14
C GLU A 15 25.09 -15.74 -7.56
N GLU A 16 25.52 -14.87 -8.46
CA GLU A 16 25.96 -15.27 -9.79
C GLU A 16 27.47 -15.50 -9.77
N PRO A 17 27.96 -16.73 -10.09
CA PRO A 17 29.38 -17.00 -10.17
C PRO A 17 30.01 -16.37 -11.42
N GLY A 18 31.33 -16.24 -11.41
CA GLY A 18 32.07 -15.57 -12.51
C GLY A 18 31.96 -16.25 -13.88
N ASP A 19 31.50 -17.51 -13.94
CA ASP A 19 31.21 -18.25 -15.17
C ASP A 19 29.72 -18.24 -15.55
N GLU A 20 28.91 -17.46 -14.79
CA GLU A 20 27.48 -17.27 -15.00
C GLU A 20 26.63 -18.57 -14.93
N GLN A 21 27.17 -19.66 -14.35
CA GLN A 21 26.50 -20.96 -14.27
C GLN A 21 26.53 -21.53 -12.84
N VAL A 22 25.35 -21.62 -12.22
CA VAL A 22 25.19 -22.26 -10.90
C VAL A 22 24.87 -23.75 -11.12
N ASP A 23 25.93 -24.53 -11.36
CA ASP A 23 25.90 -25.91 -11.77
C ASP A 23 26.30 -26.92 -10.65
N SER A 24 26.60 -26.43 -9.46
CA SER A 24 26.89 -27.23 -8.27
C SER A 24 26.33 -26.62 -7.00
N PHE A 25 26.23 -27.44 -5.93
CA PHE A 25 25.75 -26.95 -4.63
C PHE A 25 26.73 -25.97 -3.98
N GLU A 26 28.01 -26.06 -4.27
CA GLU A 26 29.05 -25.15 -3.79
C GLU A 26 28.86 -23.73 -4.34
N LYS A 27 28.34 -23.62 -5.56
CA LYS A 27 28.04 -22.32 -6.20
C LYS A 27 26.64 -21.77 -5.77
N MET A 28 25.81 -22.58 -5.15
CA MET A 28 24.48 -22.14 -4.70
C MET A 28 24.57 -21.35 -3.38
N ILE A 29 24.89 -20.10 -3.46
CA ILE A 29 25.02 -19.19 -2.31
C ILE A 29 23.84 -18.22 -2.35
N PHE A 30 22.97 -18.22 -1.32
CA PHE A 30 21.88 -17.26 -1.24
C PHE A 30 22.37 -15.86 -0.92
N LEU A 31 21.80 -14.86 -1.57
CA LEU A 31 22.06 -13.47 -1.21
C LEU A 31 21.64 -13.19 0.24
N PRO A 32 22.36 -12.32 0.95
CA PRO A 32 22.03 -11.97 2.34
C PRO A 32 20.57 -11.54 2.50
N CYS A 33 19.87 -12.15 3.46
CA CYS A 33 18.46 -11.89 3.78
C CYS A 33 17.44 -12.23 2.67
N ALA A 34 17.83 -12.74 1.50
CA ALA A 34 16.89 -13.02 0.40
C ALA A 34 15.76 -13.98 0.83
N ILE A 35 16.11 -15.13 1.44
CA ILE A 35 15.11 -16.11 1.89
C ILE A 35 14.14 -15.51 2.89
N SER A 36 14.66 -14.87 3.95
CA SER A 36 13.82 -14.31 5.02
C SER A 36 12.92 -13.17 4.52
N CYS A 37 13.42 -12.32 3.64
CA CYS A 37 12.64 -11.22 3.05
C CYS A 37 11.58 -11.76 2.08
N LEU A 38 11.91 -12.72 1.20
CA LEU A 38 10.92 -13.37 0.33
C LEU A 38 9.83 -14.07 1.14
N SER A 39 10.18 -14.76 2.24
CA SER A 39 9.22 -15.38 3.15
C SER A 39 8.26 -14.36 3.78
N LYS A 40 8.79 -13.22 4.24
CA LYS A 40 7.99 -12.12 4.77
C LYS A 40 7.07 -11.52 3.70
N ILE A 41 7.62 -11.14 2.54
CA ILE A 41 6.83 -10.59 1.43
C ILE A 41 5.68 -11.55 1.07
N LYS A 42 5.95 -12.85 0.99
CA LYS A 42 4.93 -13.86 0.66
C LYS A 42 3.81 -13.95 1.70
N LYS A 43 4.13 -13.77 2.98
CA LYS A 43 3.15 -13.81 4.09
C LYS A 43 2.36 -12.51 4.21
N GLU A 44 2.99 -11.38 3.92
CA GLU A 44 2.51 -10.05 4.27
C GLU A 44 1.86 -9.30 3.11
N THR A 45 2.04 -9.81 1.89
CA THR A 45 1.47 -9.21 0.67
C THR A 45 0.64 -10.23 -0.11
N ASP A 46 -0.17 -9.72 -1.04
CA ASP A 46 -0.98 -10.55 -1.95
C ASP A 46 -0.27 -10.80 -3.30
N PHE A 47 1.05 -10.61 -3.38
CA PHE A 47 1.80 -10.86 -4.60
C PHE A 47 1.82 -12.35 -4.97
N GLU A 48 1.53 -12.63 -6.22
CA GLU A 48 1.86 -13.91 -6.85
C GLU A 48 3.35 -13.90 -7.24
N PHE A 49 4.12 -14.91 -6.84
CA PHE A 49 5.53 -15.01 -7.18
C PHE A 49 5.71 -15.85 -8.43
N VAL A 50 6.46 -15.31 -9.39
CA VAL A 50 6.82 -15.95 -10.66
C VAL A 50 8.32 -15.82 -10.84
N MET A 51 9.01 -16.94 -11.06
CA MET A 51 10.45 -16.90 -11.40
C MET A 51 10.63 -16.74 -12.90
N VAL A 52 11.52 -15.85 -13.32
CA VAL A 52 11.84 -15.60 -14.73
C VAL A 52 13.34 -15.48 -14.87
N THR A 53 13.99 -16.49 -15.45
CA THR A 53 15.45 -16.54 -15.53
C THR A 53 15.95 -16.91 -16.93
N ASN A 54 17.04 -16.31 -17.34
CA ASN A 54 17.79 -16.71 -18.52
C ASN A 54 18.91 -17.65 -18.09
N GLN A 55 18.99 -18.84 -18.69
CA GLN A 55 20.00 -19.87 -18.41
C GLN A 55 20.70 -20.23 -19.70
N ASP A 56 21.73 -19.45 -20.01
CA ASP A 56 22.40 -19.49 -21.30
C ASP A 56 23.02 -20.86 -21.58
N GLY A 57 22.57 -21.49 -22.67
CA GLY A 57 23.07 -22.77 -23.11
C GLY A 57 22.66 -23.98 -22.27
N LEU A 58 21.67 -23.84 -21.39
CA LEU A 58 21.13 -24.99 -20.64
C LEU A 58 20.63 -26.09 -21.57
N GLY A 59 21.09 -27.31 -21.33
CA GLY A 59 20.85 -28.47 -22.16
C GLY A 59 21.93 -28.70 -23.25
N THR A 60 22.95 -27.86 -23.30
CA THR A 60 24.14 -28.09 -24.16
C THR A 60 25.30 -28.71 -23.36
N SER A 61 26.39 -29.02 -24.05
CA SER A 61 27.61 -29.54 -23.38
C SER A 61 28.28 -28.52 -22.46
N SER A 62 28.02 -27.21 -22.64
CA SER A 62 28.57 -26.16 -21.78
C SER A 62 27.78 -26.00 -20.47
N TYR A 63 26.47 -26.35 -20.49
CA TYR A 63 25.63 -26.32 -19.30
C TYR A 63 24.65 -27.50 -19.32
N PRO A 64 25.07 -28.71 -18.90
CA PRO A 64 24.24 -29.89 -18.91
C PRO A 64 23.03 -29.79 -17.95
N GLU A 65 21.89 -30.33 -18.33
CA GLU A 65 20.69 -30.37 -17.49
C GLU A 65 20.93 -31.16 -16.19
N GLU A 66 21.77 -32.17 -16.21
CA GLU A 66 22.14 -33.01 -15.07
C GLU A 66 22.85 -32.23 -13.95
N THR A 67 23.48 -31.12 -14.26
CA THR A 67 24.12 -30.23 -13.26
C THR A 67 23.20 -29.12 -12.80
N PHE A 68 22.32 -28.63 -13.65
CA PHE A 68 21.38 -27.56 -13.34
C PHE A 68 20.24 -28.01 -12.42
N TRP A 69 19.51 -29.08 -12.80
CA TRP A 69 18.25 -29.45 -12.12
C TRP A 69 18.43 -29.85 -10.65
N PRO A 70 19.49 -30.56 -10.22
CA PRO A 70 19.70 -30.82 -8.80
C PRO A 70 19.81 -29.55 -7.96
N VAL A 71 20.52 -28.54 -8.45
CA VAL A 71 20.71 -27.25 -7.77
C VAL A 71 19.42 -26.47 -7.76
N GLN A 72 18.74 -26.34 -8.89
CA GLN A 72 17.45 -25.66 -9.02
C GLN A 72 16.42 -26.27 -8.09
N ASN A 73 16.27 -27.59 -8.08
CA ASN A 73 15.32 -28.27 -7.23
C ASN A 73 15.63 -28.10 -5.75
N LYS A 74 16.92 -28.12 -5.37
CA LYS A 74 17.34 -27.93 -3.98
C LYS A 74 17.07 -26.50 -3.51
N MET A 75 17.35 -25.50 -4.34
CA MET A 75 17.00 -24.10 -4.05
C MET A 75 15.49 -23.94 -3.82
N LEU A 76 14.67 -24.51 -4.69
CA LEU A 76 13.21 -24.46 -4.55
C LEU A 76 12.70 -25.20 -3.32
N GLU A 77 13.32 -26.34 -2.95
CA GLU A 77 13.03 -27.07 -1.73
C GLU A 77 13.28 -26.23 -0.47
N ILE A 78 14.45 -25.56 -0.42
CA ILE A 78 14.80 -24.66 0.69
C ILE A 78 13.81 -23.51 0.78
N LEU A 79 13.54 -22.84 -0.33
CA LEU A 79 12.59 -21.72 -0.38
C LEU A 79 11.18 -22.16 0.06
N LYS A 80 10.71 -23.34 -0.39
CA LYS A 80 9.43 -23.90 0.01
C LYS A 80 9.37 -24.23 1.51
N GLY A 81 10.48 -24.69 2.11
CA GLY A 81 10.62 -24.91 3.54
C GLY A 81 10.38 -23.66 4.36
N GLU A 82 10.73 -22.48 3.82
CA GLU A 82 10.52 -21.15 4.42
C GLU A 82 9.20 -20.50 3.98
N GLY A 83 8.31 -21.25 3.32
CA GLY A 83 6.99 -20.78 2.87
C GLY A 83 7.02 -19.98 1.56
N VAL A 84 8.14 -19.93 0.86
CA VAL A 84 8.28 -19.25 -0.44
C VAL A 84 7.98 -20.24 -1.58
N THR A 85 6.89 -19.99 -2.29
CA THR A 85 6.48 -20.81 -3.44
C THR A 85 6.23 -19.93 -4.65
N PHE A 86 6.69 -20.39 -5.81
CA PHE A 86 6.42 -19.77 -7.09
C PHE A 86 5.20 -20.45 -7.74
N SER A 87 4.28 -19.66 -8.29
CA SER A 87 3.15 -20.19 -9.07
C SER A 87 3.62 -20.75 -10.40
N GLU A 88 4.66 -20.14 -10.98
CA GLU A 88 5.32 -20.61 -12.20
C GLU A 88 6.79 -20.23 -12.23
N ILE A 89 7.53 -20.99 -13.03
CA ILE A 89 8.97 -20.82 -13.26
C ILE A 89 9.21 -20.85 -14.76
N PHE A 90 9.67 -19.74 -15.31
CA PHE A 90 10.04 -19.59 -16.70
C PHE A 90 11.55 -19.55 -16.85
N ILE A 91 12.07 -20.45 -17.67
CA ILE A 91 13.51 -20.61 -17.94
C ILE A 91 13.72 -20.47 -19.45
N ASP A 92 14.41 -19.41 -19.85
CA ASP A 92 14.90 -19.30 -21.23
C ASP A 92 16.30 -19.93 -21.30
N LYS A 93 16.51 -20.80 -22.30
CA LYS A 93 17.76 -21.56 -22.49
C LYS A 93 18.62 -21.02 -23.64
N THR A 94 18.15 -19.93 -24.28
CA THR A 94 18.78 -19.43 -25.50
C THR A 94 19.97 -18.54 -25.20
N PHE A 95 20.95 -18.50 -26.12
CA PHE A 95 22.02 -17.54 -26.06
C PHE A 95 21.59 -16.15 -26.53
N PRO A 96 22.24 -15.06 -26.09
CA PRO A 96 21.93 -13.69 -26.52
C PRO A 96 21.94 -13.52 -28.04
N SER A 97 22.84 -14.21 -28.74
CA SER A 97 22.94 -14.14 -30.20
C SER A 97 21.75 -14.67 -30.96
N GLN A 98 20.89 -15.48 -30.32
CA GLN A 98 19.67 -16.05 -30.91
C GLN A 98 18.50 -15.07 -30.91
N ASN A 99 18.58 -14.01 -30.13
CA ASN A 99 17.57 -12.94 -30.07
C ASN A 99 16.14 -13.47 -29.88
N ALA A 100 15.99 -14.53 -29.07
CA ALA A 100 14.72 -15.21 -28.88
C ALA A 100 13.72 -14.30 -28.15
N PRO A 101 12.43 -14.24 -28.57
CA PRO A 101 11.42 -13.41 -27.92
C PRO A 101 11.03 -13.89 -26.52
N THR A 102 11.45 -15.09 -26.14
CA THR A 102 11.28 -15.70 -24.80
C THR A 102 12.33 -15.24 -23.80
N ARG A 103 13.54 -14.87 -24.30
CA ARG A 103 14.65 -14.40 -23.48
C ARG A 103 14.38 -12.99 -22.97
N LYS A 104 14.64 -12.73 -21.66
CA LYS A 104 14.62 -11.36 -21.12
C LYS A 104 15.54 -10.43 -21.94
N PRO A 105 15.07 -9.25 -22.37
CA PRO A 105 13.84 -8.54 -21.97
C PRO A 105 12.59 -8.90 -22.79
N GLY A 106 12.57 -9.96 -23.58
CA GLY A 106 11.40 -10.45 -24.31
C GLY A 106 10.30 -10.97 -23.36
N THR A 107 9.06 -10.78 -23.75
CA THR A 107 7.86 -11.10 -22.94
C THR A 107 7.11 -12.34 -23.39
N ALA A 108 7.59 -13.06 -24.40
CA ALA A 108 6.82 -14.14 -25.02
C ALA A 108 6.45 -15.30 -24.07
N MET A 109 7.28 -15.58 -23.04
CA MET A 109 6.94 -16.54 -21.99
C MET A 109 5.85 -16.03 -21.02
N LEU A 110 5.63 -14.71 -20.96
CA LEU A 110 4.81 -14.05 -19.95
C LEU A 110 3.49 -13.50 -20.48
N VAL A 111 3.12 -13.83 -21.72
CA VAL A 111 1.92 -13.32 -22.42
C VAL A 111 0.65 -13.50 -21.58
N LYS A 112 0.53 -14.60 -20.84
CA LYS A 112 -0.64 -14.84 -19.99
C LYS A 112 -0.79 -13.81 -18.86
N TYR A 113 0.29 -13.21 -18.39
CA TYR A 113 0.26 -12.16 -17.36
C TYR A 113 -0.07 -10.78 -17.93
N MET A 114 -0.04 -10.63 -19.25
CA MET A 114 -0.44 -9.40 -19.95
C MET A 114 -1.96 -9.37 -20.25
N SER A 115 -2.72 -10.35 -19.78
CA SER A 115 -4.17 -10.46 -19.96
C SER A 115 -4.97 -9.77 -18.86
N GLN A 116 -6.28 -9.60 -19.07
CA GLN A 116 -7.20 -9.04 -18.08
C GLN A 116 -7.18 -9.84 -16.76
N GLY A 117 -7.13 -9.13 -15.64
CA GLY A 117 -7.12 -9.71 -14.28
C GLY A 117 -5.81 -9.56 -13.53
N ILE A 118 -4.74 -9.14 -14.19
CA ILE A 118 -3.43 -8.81 -13.58
C ILE A 118 -3.28 -7.29 -13.52
N ASP A 119 -2.80 -6.80 -12.38
CA ASP A 119 -2.45 -5.39 -12.15
C ASP A 119 -0.95 -5.22 -12.38
N LEU A 120 -0.56 -5.00 -13.64
CA LEU A 120 0.85 -4.84 -14.01
C LEU A 120 1.45 -3.54 -13.50
N GLU A 121 0.68 -2.46 -13.40
CA GLU A 121 1.16 -1.16 -12.88
C GLU A 121 1.58 -1.24 -11.40
N SER A 122 0.94 -2.14 -10.63
CA SER A 122 1.28 -2.42 -9.23
C SER A 122 2.15 -3.68 -9.07
N SER A 123 2.62 -4.28 -10.17
CA SER A 123 3.51 -5.45 -10.20
C SER A 123 4.97 -5.03 -10.38
N PHE A 124 5.90 -5.94 -10.06
CA PHE A 124 7.33 -5.63 -10.12
C PHE A 124 8.11 -6.73 -10.81
N VAL A 125 9.19 -6.34 -11.48
CA VAL A 125 10.30 -7.24 -11.86
C VAL A 125 11.46 -6.96 -10.93
N ILE A 126 12.02 -7.99 -10.31
CA ILE A 126 13.20 -7.93 -9.43
C ILE A 126 14.33 -8.66 -10.13
N GLY A 127 15.43 -7.99 -10.39
CA GLY A 127 16.61 -8.56 -11.04
C GLY A 127 17.84 -7.68 -10.92
N ASP A 128 18.99 -8.20 -11.30
CA ASP A 128 20.30 -7.55 -11.17
C ASP A 128 20.85 -7.00 -12.49
N ARG A 129 20.17 -7.28 -13.62
CA ARG A 129 20.62 -6.88 -14.97
C ARG A 129 19.71 -5.80 -15.57
N LEU A 130 20.26 -5.02 -16.50
CA LEU A 130 19.48 -4.02 -17.25
C LEU A 130 18.32 -4.66 -18.05
N THR A 131 18.51 -5.92 -18.48
CA THR A 131 17.44 -6.69 -19.15
C THR A 131 16.22 -6.95 -18.26
N ASP A 132 16.35 -6.91 -16.94
CA ASP A 132 15.23 -7.01 -16.00
C ASP A 132 14.46 -5.67 -15.92
N ILE A 133 15.17 -4.55 -15.96
CA ILE A 133 14.56 -3.22 -16.06
C ILE A 133 13.78 -3.09 -17.37
N GLU A 134 14.38 -3.50 -18.47
CA GLU A 134 13.73 -3.49 -19.78
C GLU A 134 12.53 -4.46 -19.84
N LEU A 135 12.62 -5.63 -19.20
CA LEU A 135 11.49 -6.56 -19.06
C LEU A 135 10.33 -5.91 -18.30
N ALA A 136 10.62 -5.22 -17.20
CA ALA A 136 9.61 -4.50 -16.43
C ALA A 136 8.88 -3.47 -17.32
N LYS A 137 9.63 -2.69 -18.07
CA LYS A 137 9.08 -1.70 -19.02
C LYS A 137 8.21 -2.35 -20.10
N ASN A 138 8.67 -3.45 -20.68
CA ASN A 138 7.97 -4.19 -21.72
C ASN A 138 6.66 -4.84 -21.21
N LEU A 139 6.60 -5.21 -19.91
CA LEU A 139 5.40 -5.71 -19.26
C LEU A 139 4.46 -4.61 -18.77
N GLY A 140 4.94 -3.37 -18.62
CA GLY A 140 4.20 -2.30 -17.95
C GLY A 140 4.28 -2.38 -16.42
N CYS A 141 5.32 -3.05 -15.89
CA CYS A 141 5.60 -3.18 -14.46
C CYS A 141 6.62 -2.15 -13.98
N LYS A 142 6.85 -2.08 -12.68
CA LYS A 142 7.96 -1.35 -12.06
C LYS A 142 9.17 -2.28 -11.90
N ALA A 143 10.38 -1.72 -12.01
CA ALA A 143 11.61 -2.49 -11.80
C ALA A 143 12.17 -2.26 -10.38
N ILE A 144 12.66 -3.33 -9.74
CA ILE A 144 13.55 -3.29 -8.59
C ILE A 144 14.88 -3.84 -9.05
N PHE A 145 15.90 -2.98 -9.05
CA PHE A 145 17.23 -3.30 -9.57
C PHE A 145 18.19 -3.65 -8.43
N ILE A 146 18.67 -4.89 -8.40
CA ILE A 146 19.62 -5.35 -7.39
C ILE A 146 21.03 -4.98 -7.85
N ASN A 147 21.44 -3.75 -7.60
CA ASN A 147 22.74 -3.25 -7.98
C ASN A 147 23.18 -2.11 -7.04
N GLU A 148 24.51 -1.93 -6.90
CA GLU A 148 25.08 -0.78 -6.19
C GLU A 148 24.88 0.54 -6.94
N LYS A 149 24.81 0.47 -8.28
CA LYS A 149 24.55 1.63 -9.13
C LYS A 149 23.05 1.86 -9.23
N SER A 150 22.62 3.09 -8.99
CA SER A 150 21.23 3.46 -9.21
C SER A 150 20.89 3.56 -10.70
N SER A 151 19.65 3.19 -11.04
CA SER A 151 19.07 3.44 -12.34
C SER A 151 17.85 4.33 -12.19
N GLU A 152 17.73 5.38 -13.00
CA GLU A 152 16.54 6.27 -13.01
C GLU A 152 15.29 5.57 -13.54
N GLU A 153 15.44 4.47 -14.28
CA GLU A 153 14.34 3.67 -14.81
C GLU A 153 13.81 2.62 -13.79
N ALA A 154 14.54 2.42 -12.67
CA ALA A 154 14.12 1.52 -11.61
C ALA A 154 13.38 2.29 -10.49
N ALA A 155 12.30 1.73 -10.00
CA ALA A 155 11.56 2.27 -8.86
C ALA A 155 12.36 2.18 -7.55
N LEU A 156 13.28 1.21 -7.46
CA LEU A 156 14.25 1.05 -6.37
C LEU A 156 15.51 0.41 -6.93
N SER A 157 16.69 0.94 -6.54
CA SER A 157 17.99 0.32 -6.80
C SER A 157 18.69 0.05 -5.46
N THR A 158 19.00 -1.20 -5.15
CA THR A 158 19.65 -1.59 -3.89
C THR A 158 20.10 -3.05 -3.94
N THR A 159 21.20 -3.38 -3.25
CA THR A 159 21.62 -4.76 -3.01
C THR A 159 21.08 -5.35 -1.71
N ASP A 160 20.36 -4.53 -0.89
CA ASP A 160 19.85 -4.92 0.41
C ASP A 160 18.38 -5.42 0.32
N TRP A 161 18.18 -6.72 0.49
CA TRP A 161 16.85 -7.34 0.53
C TRP A 161 15.92 -6.78 1.62
N ASN A 162 16.45 -6.24 2.72
CA ASN A 162 15.59 -5.59 3.73
C ASN A 162 14.97 -4.30 3.19
N LYS A 163 15.71 -3.55 2.35
CA LYS A 163 15.15 -2.38 1.67
C LYS A 163 14.11 -2.77 0.62
N ILE A 164 14.33 -3.87 -0.11
CA ILE A 164 13.35 -4.42 -1.06
C ILE A 164 12.08 -4.83 -0.32
N TYR A 165 12.20 -5.59 0.78
CA TYR A 165 11.09 -5.96 1.63
C TYR A 165 10.34 -4.72 2.13
N SER A 166 11.04 -3.75 2.72
CA SER A 166 10.42 -2.51 3.21
C SER A 166 9.70 -1.76 2.09
N TYR A 167 10.29 -1.67 0.91
CA TYR A 167 9.69 -1.00 -0.25
C TYR A 167 8.42 -1.70 -0.74
N LEU A 168 8.42 -3.04 -0.82
CA LEU A 168 7.27 -3.82 -1.29
C LEU A 168 6.16 -3.94 -0.24
N THR A 169 6.49 -3.91 1.04
CA THR A 169 5.53 -3.93 2.15
C THR A 169 5.07 -2.53 2.53
N GLN A 170 5.89 -1.51 2.29
CA GLN A 170 5.48 -0.10 2.25
C GLN A 170 4.73 0.22 0.95
N ILE A 171 3.91 -0.71 0.46
CA ILE A 171 2.92 -0.34 -0.56
C ILE A 171 2.14 0.79 0.06
N GLN A 172 2.40 2.00 -0.44
CA GLN A 172 1.80 3.23 0.03
C GLN A 172 0.32 2.96 0.23
N ARG A 173 -0.12 2.97 1.48
CA ARG A 173 -1.53 2.83 1.81
C ARG A 173 -2.23 4.10 1.36
N THR A 174 -2.42 4.17 0.04
CA THR A 174 -3.00 5.32 -0.65
C THR A 174 -4.44 5.04 -1.02
N GLY A 175 -5.27 6.06 -0.93
CA GLY A 175 -6.65 6.04 -1.39
C GLY A 175 -6.91 7.21 -2.32
N LYS A 176 -7.49 6.93 -3.47
CA LYS A 176 -7.98 7.95 -4.40
C LYS A 176 -9.47 7.75 -4.62
N VAL A 177 -10.24 8.81 -4.46
CA VAL A 177 -11.68 8.87 -4.72
C VAL A 177 -11.98 10.08 -5.55
N GLN A 178 -12.67 9.86 -6.65
CA GLN A 178 -13.37 10.90 -7.37
C GLN A 178 -14.86 10.60 -7.29
N ARG A 179 -15.64 11.56 -6.77
CA ARG A 179 -17.09 11.47 -6.65
C ARG A 179 -17.70 12.70 -7.31
N LYS A 180 -18.62 12.44 -8.23
CA LYS A 180 -19.36 13.48 -8.93
C LYS A 180 -20.84 13.20 -8.83
N THR A 181 -21.60 14.19 -8.35
CA THR A 181 -23.07 14.19 -8.29
C THR A 181 -23.60 15.37 -9.10
N SER A 182 -24.88 15.69 -8.97
CA SER A 182 -25.45 16.95 -9.46
C SER A 182 -25.05 18.15 -8.60
N GLU A 183 -24.65 17.92 -7.36
CA GLU A 183 -24.45 18.92 -6.31
C GLU A 183 -22.96 19.16 -6.04
N THR A 184 -22.11 18.12 -6.19
CA THR A 184 -20.69 18.19 -5.86
C THR A 184 -19.80 17.52 -6.90
N ASP A 185 -18.56 18.01 -7.06
CA ASP A 185 -17.46 17.33 -7.77
C ASP A 185 -16.24 17.32 -6.84
N ILE A 186 -15.86 16.12 -6.37
CA ILE A 186 -14.90 15.92 -5.29
C ILE A 186 -13.77 15.01 -5.75
N LEU A 187 -12.53 15.44 -5.53
CA LEU A 187 -11.33 14.61 -5.65
C LEU A 187 -10.64 14.56 -4.29
N ILE A 188 -10.44 13.35 -3.77
CA ILE A 188 -9.63 13.10 -2.57
C ILE A 188 -8.52 12.12 -2.92
N GLU A 189 -7.30 12.51 -2.59
CA GLU A 189 -6.12 11.64 -2.62
C GLU A 189 -5.46 11.66 -1.24
N LEU A 190 -5.17 10.48 -0.68
CA LEU A 190 -4.50 10.37 0.62
C LEU A 190 -3.45 9.28 0.66
N ASN A 191 -2.48 9.45 1.57
CA ASN A 191 -1.49 8.45 1.92
C ASN A 191 -1.45 8.32 3.45
N LEU A 192 -1.83 7.14 3.98
CA LEU A 192 -1.83 6.85 5.41
C LEU A 192 -0.41 6.79 6.01
N ASP A 193 0.61 6.55 5.18
CA ASP A 193 2.04 6.53 5.55
C ASP A 193 2.74 7.85 5.19
N GLY A 194 1.99 8.95 5.21
CA GLY A 194 2.45 10.28 4.86
C GLY A 194 3.24 10.98 5.94
N SER A 195 3.51 12.26 5.70
CA SER A 195 4.23 13.17 6.59
C SER A 195 3.36 14.27 7.21
N GLY A 196 2.04 14.28 6.90
CA GLY A 196 1.09 15.28 7.35
C GLY A 196 1.01 16.50 6.42
N LYS A 197 1.38 16.35 5.15
CA LYS A 197 1.20 17.39 4.12
C LYS A 197 -0.27 17.47 3.73
N SER A 198 -0.78 18.69 3.56
CA SER A 198 -2.16 18.92 3.13
C SER A 198 -2.24 19.94 2.01
N SER A 199 -3.23 19.76 1.13
CA SER A 199 -3.69 20.72 0.12
C SER A 199 -5.20 20.58 0.05
N ILE A 200 -5.93 21.45 0.74
CA ILE A 200 -7.37 21.31 0.97
C ILE A 200 -8.08 22.58 0.51
N ASP A 201 -9.10 22.40 -0.30
CA ASP A 201 -9.95 23.47 -0.84
C ASP A 201 -11.38 22.93 -1.00
N THR A 202 -12.23 23.19 -0.01
CA THR A 202 -13.65 22.84 -0.02
C THR A 202 -14.55 24.04 -0.32
N GLY A 203 -13.98 25.23 -0.30
CA GLY A 203 -14.72 26.49 -0.37
C GLY A 203 -15.30 26.94 0.99
N ILE A 204 -15.10 26.16 2.09
CA ILE A 204 -15.53 26.48 3.45
C ILE A 204 -14.29 26.56 4.33
N GLY A 205 -13.82 27.80 4.61
CA GLY A 205 -12.51 28.01 5.25
C GLY A 205 -12.36 27.32 6.62
N PHE A 206 -13.41 27.32 7.45
CA PHE A 206 -13.35 26.64 8.72
C PHE A 206 -13.31 25.11 8.57
N PHE A 207 -14.00 24.57 7.58
CA PHE A 207 -13.97 23.13 7.29
C PHE A 207 -12.59 22.70 6.78
N ASP A 208 -11.97 23.50 5.90
CA ASP A 208 -10.60 23.26 5.44
C ASP A 208 -9.64 23.16 6.64
N HIS A 209 -9.73 24.10 7.59
CA HIS A 209 -8.93 24.08 8.81
C HIS A 209 -9.16 22.79 9.65
N MET A 210 -10.39 22.32 9.75
CA MET A 210 -10.70 21.05 10.46
C MET A 210 -10.11 19.83 9.75
N LEU A 211 -10.17 19.78 8.43
CA LEU A 211 -9.58 18.70 7.64
C LEU A 211 -8.05 18.71 7.68
N GLU A 212 -7.42 19.91 7.78
CA GLU A 212 -5.99 20.03 8.02
C GLU A 212 -5.54 19.41 9.34
N GLN A 213 -6.39 19.44 10.39
CA GLN A 213 -6.09 18.74 11.65
C GLN A 213 -5.94 17.23 11.41
N ILE A 214 -6.78 16.64 10.54
CA ILE A 214 -6.70 15.22 10.18
C ILE A 214 -5.36 14.91 9.53
N ALA A 215 -4.96 15.68 8.53
CA ALA A 215 -3.69 15.50 7.85
C ALA A 215 -2.51 15.62 8.82
N ARG A 216 -2.40 16.75 9.52
CA ARG A 216 -1.26 17.09 10.34
C ARG A 216 -1.09 16.17 11.57
N HIS A 217 -2.16 15.94 12.32
CA HIS A 217 -2.09 15.13 13.54
C HIS A 217 -2.18 13.63 13.24
N GLY A 218 -2.79 13.27 12.11
CA GLY A 218 -2.81 11.90 11.58
C GLY A 218 -1.49 11.46 10.94
N ASN A 219 -0.58 12.39 10.59
CA ASN A 219 0.56 12.15 9.68
C ASN A 219 0.11 11.55 8.33
N ILE A 220 -1.04 11.99 7.85
CA ILE A 220 -1.62 11.57 6.58
C ILE A 220 -1.32 12.66 5.56
N ASP A 221 -0.73 12.31 4.41
CA ASP A 221 -0.71 13.26 3.30
C ASP A 221 -2.11 13.27 2.68
N LEU A 222 -2.70 14.47 2.50
CA LEU A 222 -4.10 14.62 2.16
C LEU A 222 -4.29 15.76 1.14
N GLU A 223 -4.80 15.41 -0.02
CA GLU A 223 -5.25 16.37 -1.02
C GLU A 223 -6.78 16.27 -1.16
N ILE A 224 -7.48 17.41 -1.04
CA ILE A 224 -8.93 17.52 -1.19
C ILE A 224 -9.23 18.71 -2.09
N LYS A 225 -9.95 18.47 -3.18
CA LYS A 225 -10.47 19.48 -4.08
C LYS A 225 -11.96 19.29 -4.26
N VAL A 226 -12.73 20.33 -3.99
CA VAL A 226 -14.19 20.27 -4.04
C VAL A 226 -14.74 21.45 -4.86
N ARG A 227 -15.78 21.15 -5.63
CA ARG A 227 -16.71 22.12 -6.19
C ARG A 227 -18.10 21.71 -5.79
N GLY A 228 -18.69 22.37 -4.81
CA GLY A 228 -20.05 22.15 -4.32
C GLY A 228 -20.95 23.33 -4.65
N ASP A 229 -22.23 23.11 -4.47
CA ASP A 229 -23.32 24.06 -4.66
C ASP A 229 -23.52 24.98 -3.42
N LEU A 230 -22.43 25.61 -2.96
CA LEU A 230 -22.40 26.45 -1.75
C LEU A 230 -23.35 27.66 -1.80
N GLU A 231 -23.86 28.00 -2.98
CA GLU A 231 -24.94 28.97 -3.14
C GLU A 231 -26.30 28.48 -2.61
N ILE A 232 -26.45 27.17 -2.40
CA ILE A 232 -27.62 26.55 -1.76
C ILE A 232 -27.39 26.49 -0.25
N ASP A 233 -26.42 25.63 0.16
CA ASP A 233 -25.87 25.57 1.52
C ASP A 233 -24.56 24.77 1.53
N GLU A 234 -23.97 24.56 2.71
CA GLU A 234 -22.74 23.79 2.91
C GLU A 234 -22.99 22.27 3.11
N HIS A 235 -24.23 21.84 3.29
CA HIS A 235 -24.62 20.48 3.70
C HIS A 235 -24.07 19.42 2.74
N HIS A 236 -24.40 19.54 1.44
CA HIS A 236 -23.97 18.59 0.42
C HIS A 236 -22.45 18.48 0.34
N THR A 237 -21.76 19.61 0.43
CA THR A 237 -20.29 19.67 0.42
C THR A 237 -19.68 18.91 1.59
N ILE A 238 -20.17 19.14 2.82
CA ILE A 238 -19.62 18.53 4.04
C ILE A 238 -19.88 17.03 4.07
N GLU A 239 -21.12 16.59 3.78
CA GLU A 239 -21.46 15.16 3.75
C GLU A 239 -20.70 14.41 2.66
N ASP A 240 -20.66 14.92 1.45
CA ASP A 240 -20.01 14.26 0.33
C ASP A 240 -18.49 14.20 0.48
N VAL A 241 -17.86 15.19 1.12
CA VAL A 241 -16.44 15.14 1.52
C VAL A 241 -16.25 14.04 2.56
N ALA A 242 -17.11 13.92 3.57
CA ALA A 242 -17.00 12.88 4.59
C ALA A 242 -17.16 11.47 4.00
N ILE A 243 -18.11 11.27 3.10
CA ILE A 243 -18.32 10.03 2.33
C ILE A 243 -17.05 9.68 1.55
N SER A 244 -16.51 10.65 0.82
CA SER A 244 -15.34 10.47 -0.04
C SER A 244 -14.08 10.18 0.77
N LEU A 245 -13.87 10.88 1.90
CA LEU A 245 -12.75 10.68 2.81
C LEU A 245 -12.80 9.30 3.48
N GLY A 246 -13.98 8.91 4.00
CA GLY A 246 -14.18 7.58 4.57
C GLY A 246 -13.90 6.47 3.56
N THR A 247 -14.39 6.64 2.33
CA THR A 247 -14.14 5.70 1.23
C THR A 247 -12.65 5.63 0.85
N ALA A 248 -11.95 6.78 0.81
CA ALA A 248 -10.52 6.83 0.51
C ALA A 248 -9.68 6.12 1.59
N ILE A 249 -10.00 6.33 2.88
CA ILE A 249 -9.36 5.63 4.00
C ILE A 249 -9.62 4.12 3.92
N LEU A 250 -10.85 3.71 3.65
CA LEU A 250 -11.18 2.29 3.50
C LEU A 250 -10.38 1.64 2.36
N LYS A 251 -10.25 2.32 1.21
CA LYS A 251 -9.40 1.85 0.09
C LYS A 251 -7.94 1.72 0.50
N ALA A 252 -7.40 2.73 1.19
CA ALA A 252 -6.01 2.73 1.66
C ALA A 252 -5.73 1.63 2.71
N LEU A 253 -6.70 1.29 3.56
CA LEU A 253 -6.59 0.20 4.54
C LEU A 253 -6.58 -1.20 3.89
N GLY A 254 -7.13 -1.33 2.69
CA GLY A 254 -7.19 -2.61 1.97
C GLY A 254 -7.74 -3.75 2.84
N GLY A 255 -6.97 -4.83 2.97
CA GLY A 255 -7.33 -6.01 3.76
C GLY A 255 -7.25 -5.85 5.28
N LYS A 256 -6.87 -4.69 5.80
CA LYS A 256 -6.75 -4.36 7.24
C LYS A 256 -5.83 -5.31 8.04
N LYS A 257 -4.94 -6.04 7.37
CA LYS A 257 -3.95 -6.91 8.02
C LYS A 257 -2.85 -6.06 8.66
N GLY A 258 -2.40 -6.44 9.86
CA GLY A 258 -1.26 -5.82 10.52
C GLY A 258 -1.49 -4.40 11.05
N ILE A 259 -2.72 -3.94 11.23
CA ILE A 259 -3.02 -2.65 11.87
C ILE A 259 -3.37 -2.80 13.35
N GLU A 260 -3.14 -1.75 14.15
CA GLU A 260 -3.51 -1.71 15.58
C GLU A 260 -5.02 -1.67 15.81
N ARG A 261 -5.79 -1.15 14.86
CA ARG A 261 -7.25 -1.12 14.80
C ARG A 261 -7.95 -0.13 15.74
N TYR A 262 -7.45 0.21 16.94
CA TYR A 262 -8.17 0.98 18.00
C TYR A 262 -7.44 2.26 18.45
N SER A 263 -8.17 3.24 19.12
CA SER A 263 -7.67 4.35 19.97
C SER A 263 -8.68 5.53 20.17
N PHE A 264 -8.60 6.65 20.82
CA PHE A 264 -7.70 7.46 21.67
C PHE A 264 -8.44 8.68 22.31
N VAL A 265 -7.82 9.42 23.29
CA VAL A 265 -8.36 10.57 24.08
C VAL A 265 -7.40 11.76 24.05
N LEU A 266 -7.89 13.04 24.03
CA LEU A 266 -7.05 14.25 23.93
C LEU A 266 -7.65 15.47 24.67
N PRO A 267 -6.89 16.16 25.56
CA PRO A 267 -7.24 17.47 26.11
C PRO A 267 -6.83 18.60 25.15
N MET A 268 -7.59 19.71 25.17
CA MET A 268 -7.26 20.96 24.50
C MET A 268 -7.79 22.13 25.32
N ASP A 269 -6.88 22.83 26.02
CA ASP A 269 -7.18 23.92 26.95
C ASP A 269 -8.30 23.55 27.93
N ASP A 270 -9.46 24.21 27.84
CA ASP A 270 -10.66 23.97 28.66
C ASP A 270 -11.46 22.73 28.21
N CYS A 271 -11.11 22.11 27.08
CA CYS A 271 -11.88 21.04 26.48
C CYS A 271 -11.19 19.68 26.60
N LEU A 272 -12.00 18.63 26.72
CA LEU A 272 -11.55 17.25 26.68
C LEU A 272 -12.35 16.52 25.59
N ALA A 273 -11.68 15.99 24.58
CA ALA A 273 -12.25 15.13 23.56
C ALA A 273 -11.80 13.68 23.71
N GLN A 274 -12.76 12.77 23.63
CA GLN A 274 -12.55 11.33 23.65
C GLN A 274 -13.07 10.77 22.31
N VAL A 275 -12.18 10.15 21.52
CA VAL A 275 -12.56 9.50 20.27
C VAL A 275 -12.07 8.05 20.33
N ALA A 276 -13.00 7.12 20.46
CA ALA A 276 -12.75 5.71 20.30
C ALA A 276 -13.13 5.29 18.88
N LEU A 277 -12.20 4.62 18.17
CA LEU A 277 -12.39 4.19 16.79
C LEU A 277 -12.07 2.70 16.65
N ASP A 278 -12.87 1.97 15.85
CA ASP A 278 -12.64 0.58 15.48
C ASP A 278 -12.96 0.36 14.01
N PHE A 279 -11.95 0.01 13.20
CA PHE A 279 -12.12 -0.40 11.80
C PHE A 279 -12.69 -1.82 11.65
N GLY A 280 -13.67 -2.17 12.47
CA GLY A 280 -14.29 -3.50 12.58
C GLY A 280 -15.22 -3.90 11.44
N GLY A 281 -15.33 -3.10 10.37
CA GLY A 281 -16.18 -3.42 9.20
C GLY A 281 -17.68 -3.14 9.38
N ARG A 282 -18.13 -2.78 10.58
CA ARG A 282 -19.53 -2.47 10.89
C ARG A 282 -19.63 -1.01 11.33
N PRO A 283 -20.28 -0.13 10.54
CA PRO A 283 -20.39 1.28 10.88
C PRO A 283 -21.32 1.49 12.07
N TRP A 284 -20.91 2.35 12.98
CA TRP A 284 -21.76 2.84 14.07
C TRP A 284 -21.17 4.13 14.64
N LEU A 285 -21.99 5.16 14.82
CA LEU A 285 -21.60 6.40 15.50
C LEU A 285 -22.33 6.53 16.82
N VAL A 286 -21.60 6.75 17.91
CA VAL A 286 -22.10 7.31 19.17
C VAL A 286 -21.58 8.72 19.27
N TRP A 287 -22.48 9.68 19.43
CA TRP A 287 -22.17 11.09 19.50
C TRP A 287 -22.71 11.68 20.81
N ASP A 288 -21.80 12.01 21.73
CA ASP A 288 -22.08 12.61 23.04
C ASP A 288 -21.38 13.97 23.12
N VAL A 289 -21.85 14.91 22.28
CA VAL A 289 -21.31 16.27 22.16
C VAL A 289 -22.49 17.25 22.02
N GLU A 290 -22.48 18.27 22.84
CA GLU A 290 -23.44 19.36 22.74
C GLU A 290 -22.72 20.66 22.34
N PHE A 291 -23.29 21.39 21.40
CA PHE A 291 -22.89 22.74 21.02
C PHE A 291 -24.00 23.72 21.39
N LYS A 292 -23.63 24.83 22.03
CA LYS A 292 -24.56 25.90 22.38
C LYS A 292 -24.69 26.95 21.29
N ARG A 293 -23.72 27.02 20.38
CA ARG A 293 -23.70 27.94 19.25
C ARG A 293 -24.20 27.22 18.02
N GLU A 294 -25.05 27.88 17.24
CA GLU A 294 -25.52 27.37 15.95
C GLU A 294 -24.43 27.31 14.91
N MET A 295 -23.49 28.28 14.96
CA MET A 295 -22.38 28.39 14.01
C MET A 295 -21.04 28.44 14.74
N ILE A 296 -20.03 27.73 14.19
CA ILE A 296 -18.62 27.82 14.59
C ILE A 296 -17.81 28.11 13.32
N GLY A 297 -17.25 29.33 13.24
CA GLY A 297 -16.76 29.84 11.98
C GLY A 297 -17.94 29.98 10.99
N GLU A 298 -17.76 29.44 9.80
CA GLU A 298 -18.77 29.43 8.72
C GLU A 298 -19.57 28.13 8.68
N MET A 299 -19.43 27.28 9.70
CA MET A 299 -19.95 25.92 9.72
C MET A 299 -21.06 25.78 10.76
N PRO A 300 -22.28 25.32 10.39
CA PRO A 300 -23.32 24.97 11.36
C PRO A 300 -22.84 23.82 12.25
N SER A 301 -23.13 23.93 13.56
CA SER A 301 -22.62 22.95 14.52
C SER A 301 -23.24 21.56 14.35
N GLU A 302 -24.45 21.45 13.79
CA GLU A 302 -25.07 20.17 13.45
C GLU A 302 -24.32 19.39 12.38
N MET A 303 -23.60 20.08 11.46
CA MET A 303 -22.85 19.45 10.39
C MET A 303 -21.66 18.62 10.87
N PHE A 304 -21.19 18.83 12.10
CA PHE A 304 -20.15 17.97 12.67
C PHE A 304 -20.66 16.54 12.91
N PHE A 305 -21.90 16.39 13.39
CA PHE A 305 -22.52 15.07 13.50
C PHE A 305 -22.64 14.40 12.13
N HIS A 306 -23.13 15.12 11.13
CA HIS A 306 -23.29 14.61 9.76
C HIS A 306 -21.96 14.19 9.15
N PHE A 307 -20.89 14.98 9.36
CA PHE A 307 -19.53 14.62 8.92
C PHE A 307 -19.08 13.29 9.51
N PHE A 308 -19.10 13.13 10.84
CA PHE A 308 -18.62 11.91 11.48
C PHE A 308 -19.52 10.70 11.19
N LYS A 309 -20.82 10.91 11.01
CA LYS A 309 -21.76 9.85 10.61
C LYS A 309 -21.45 9.33 9.21
N SER A 310 -21.36 10.21 8.25
CA SER A 310 -21.03 9.87 6.85
C SER A 310 -19.66 9.25 6.72
N PHE A 311 -18.67 9.76 7.46
CA PHE A 311 -17.36 9.14 7.55
C PHE A 311 -17.41 7.71 8.09
N SER A 312 -18.07 7.49 9.26
CA SER A 312 -18.19 6.18 9.89
C SER A 312 -18.82 5.14 8.96
N ASP A 313 -19.88 5.54 8.27
CA ASP A 313 -20.61 4.67 7.35
C ASP A 313 -19.74 4.23 6.16
N ASN A 314 -18.90 5.12 5.64
CA ASN A 314 -18.10 4.85 4.43
C ASN A 314 -16.72 4.27 4.72
N ALA A 315 -16.08 4.62 5.84
CA ALA A 315 -14.88 3.97 6.34
C ALA A 315 -15.15 2.58 6.95
N LYS A 316 -16.42 2.19 7.10
CA LYS A 316 -16.85 0.95 7.75
C LYS A 316 -16.23 0.80 9.14
N CYS A 317 -16.34 1.87 9.96
CA CYS A 317 -15.77 1.89 11.29
C CYS A 317 -16.82 2.24 12.36
N ASN A 318 -16.54 1.83 13.59
CA ASN A 318 -17.25 2.34 14.77
C ASN A 318 -16.54 3.61 15.23
N LEU A 319 -17.32 4.64 15.56
CA LEU A 319 -16.87 5.84 16.23
C LEU A 319 -17.70 6.06 17.50
N ASN A 320 -17.01 6.35 18.60
CA ASN A 320 -17.64 6.85 19.82
C ASN A 320 -16.93 8.16 20.19
N ILE A 321 -17.65 9.27 20.07
CA ILE A 321 -17.14 10.61 20.25
C ILE A 321 -17.86 11.26 21.42
N LYS A 322 -17.08 11.73 22.40
CA LYS A 322 -17.53 12.54 23.52
C LYS A 322 -16.64 13.74 23.68
N ALA A 323 -17.21 14.92 23.93
CA ALA A 323 -16.44 16.11 24.21
C ALA A 323 -17.16 17.04 25.18
N ASP A 324 -16.42 17.55 26.17
CA ASP A 324 -16.84 18.55 27.13
C ASP A 324 -15.90 19.76 27.05
N GLY A 325 -16.40 20.96 27.38
CA GLY A 325 -15.66 22.21 27.40
C GLY A 325 -16.57 23.41 27.19
N GLU A 326 -16.06 24.61 27.46
CA GLU A 326 -16.84 25.85 27.35
C GLU A 326 -16.69 26.51 25.96
N ASN A 327 -15.48 26.48 25.40
CA ASN A 327 -15.18 27.07 24.09
C ASN A 327 -15.53 26.09 22.96
N GLU A 328 -16.57 26.41 22.20
CA GLU A 328 -17.09 25.56 21.12
C GLU A 328 -16.07 25.32 20.01
N HIS A 329 -15.21 26.32 19.69
CA HIS A 329 -14.13 26.18 18.72
C HIS A 329 -13.07 25.18 19.24
N HIS A 330 -12.62 25.32 20.49
CA HIS A 330 -11.67 24.39 21.11
C HIS A 330 -12.24 22.97 21.17
N LYS A 331 -13.56 22.84 21.46
CA LYS A 331 -14.26 21.56 21.54
C LYS A 331 -14.21 20.81 20.23
N ILE A 332 -14.59 21.44 19.11
CA ILE A 332 -14.58 20.77 17.82
C ILE A 332 -13.16 20.53 17.29
N GLU A 333 -12.24 21.45 17.51
CA GLU A 333 -10.85 21.27 17.12
C GLU A 333 -10.20 20.11 17.92
N ALA A 334 -10.52 19.99 19.22
CA ALA A 334 -10.06 18.86 20.05
C ALA A 334 -10.62 17.53 19.50
N ILE A 335 -11.87 17.48 19.06
CA ILE A 335 -12.48 16.30 18.43
C ILE A 335 -11.72 15.92 17.15
N PHE A 336 -11.45 16.85 16.24
CA PHE A 336 -10.71 16.55 15.01
C PHE A 336 -9.28 16.11 15.26
N LYS A 337 -8.59 16.72 16.23
CA LYS A 337 -7.24 16.29 16.67
C LYS A 337 -7.26 14.89 17.28
N ALA A 338 -8.22 14.61 18.16
CA ALA A 338 -8.36 13.28 18.77
C ALA A 338 -8.70 12.23 17.72
N PHE A 339 -9.58 12.56 16.77
CA PHE A 339 -9.94 11.72 15.64
C PHE A 339 -8.73 11.42 14.75
N ALA A 340 -7.94 12.44 14.40
CA ALA A 340 -6.71 12.27 13.63
C ALA A 340 -5.71 11.34 14.33
N LYS A 341 -5.52 11.52 15.66
CA LYS A 341 -4.67 10.63 16.45
C LYS A 341 -5.23 9.22 16.55
N ALA A 342 -6.55 9.08 16.69
CA ALA A 342 -7.21 7.79 16.69
C ALA A 342 -6.97 7.05 15.37
N ILE A 343 -7.14 7.69 14.21
CA ILE A 343 -6.81 7.10 12.91
C ILE A 343 -5.33 6.69 12.87
N ARG A 344 -4.41 7.62 13.18
CA ARG A 344 -2.96 7.36 13.13
C ARG A 344 -2.56 6.11 13.90
N LEU A 345 -3.08 5.95 15.12
CA LEU A 345 -2.77 4.80 15.95
C LEU A 345 -3.47 3.53 15.43
N ALA A 346 -4.73 3.62 15.06
CA ALA A 346 -5.50 2.49 14.55
C ALA A 346 -4.92 1.93 13.24
N VAL A 347 -4.37 2.78 12.38
CA VAL A 347 -3.76 2.34 11.10
C VAL A 347 -2.28 2.00 11.21
N LYS A 348 -1.66 2.20 12.39
CA LYS A 348 -0.25 1.87 12.60
C LYS A 348 -0.02 0.39 12.29
N GLN A 349 1.01 0.11 11.51
CA GLN A 349 1.41 -1.26 11.22
C GLN A 349 2.11 -1.88 12.42
N THR A 350 1.82 -3.16 12.66
CA THR A 350 2.44 -3.98 13.70
C THR A 350 3.33 -5.03 13.05
N ASP A 351 4.27 -5.57 13.81
CA ASP A 351 5.11 -6.69 13.37
C ASP A 351 4.31 -8.00 13.18
N ASN A 352 3.05 -8.01 13.64
CA ASN A 352 2.15 -9.14 13.53
C ASN A 352 1.12 -8.89 12.40
N PHE A 353 1.37 -9.46 11.22
CA PHE A 353 0.53 -9.32 10.03
C PHE A 353 -0.76 -10.16 10.03
N ASN A 354 -1.17 -10.67 11.18
CA ASN A 354 -2.45 -11.34 11.30
C ASN A 354 -3.60 -10.34 11.20
N LEU A 355 -4.73 -10.80 10.67
CA LEU A 355 -5.96 -10.04 10.73
C LEU A 355 -6.37 -9.89 12.21
N PRO A 356 -6.53 -8.67 12.77
CA PRO A 356 -6.86 -8.48 14.17
C PRO A 356 -8.34 -8.80 14.44
N SER A 357 -8.72 -10.05 14.17
CA SER A 357 -10.09 -10.56 14.33
C SER A 357 -10.09 -12.05 14.63
N THR A 358 -10.75 -12.44 15.70
CA THR A 358 -10.99 -13.86 16.05
C THR A 358 -11.95 -14.55 15.09
N LYS A 359 -12.69 -13.76 14.27
CA LYS A 359 -13.66 -14.28 13.28
C LYS A 359 -13.06 -14.54 11.91
N GLY A 360 -11.77 -14.20 11.69
CA GLY A 360 -11.11 -14.36 10.40
C GLY A 360 -11.59 -13.39 9.29
N SER A 361 -12.43 -12.41 9.64
CA SER A 361 -12.93 -11.36 8.73
C SER A 361 -13.17 -10.04 9.49
N LEU A 362 -13.08 -8.91 8.77
CA LEU A 362 -13.42 -7.55 9.23
C LEU A 362 -14.21 -6.82 8.16
#